data_e8379a2d5e5aaeb82b68500accd75c39
#
_entry.id   e8379a2d5e5aaeb82b68500accd75c39
#
_cell.length_a   1.000
_cell.length_b   1.000
_cell.length_c   1.000
_cell.angle_alpha   90.00
_cell.angle_beta   90.00
_cell.angle_gamma   90.00
#
_symmetry.space_group_name_H-M   'P 1'
#
loop_
_entity.id
_entity.type
_entity.pdbx_description
1 polymer ?
#
loop_
_entity_poly.entity_id
_entity_poly.type
_entity_poly.pdbx_seq_one_letter_code
_entity_poly.pdbx_strand_id
1 'polypeptide(L)'
;PAAVGPARIDARFQPPAAGRQEVLILGSAGQRIVTAGEIFCLAGMTAGWHATLKNDYPITVLRGHSVSEMVLSPEPVDYTGIERPAVVVALADEGVARRKTLFAGLGPETLVIKAAGIGLPESNATVMEIDFRARKIKTPDWALACLAQLARDNRLISVQMLKAALAMRFKKDIADTAIGLVDQVVGA
;
A
#
# COMPACT_ATOMS: atom_id res chain seq x y z
N PRO A 1 -32.24 15.74 -14.14
CA PRO A 1 -31.16 15.50 -13.19
C PRO A 1 -29.83 15.44 -13.95
N ALA A 2 -28.94 16.42 -13.68
CA ALA A 2 -27.63 16.46 -14.29
C ALA A 2 -26.86 15.21 -13.82
N ALA A 3 -26.28 14.45 -14.76
CA ALA A 3 -25.38 13.39 -14.43
C ALA A 3 -24.19 13.99 -13.68
N VAL A 4 -24.02 13.63 -12.42
CA VAL A 4 -22.82 13.99 -11.66
C VAL A 4 -21.67 13.24 -12.34
N GLY A 5 -20.83 13.96 -13.07
CA GLY A 5 -19.63 13.38 -13.66
C GLY A 5 -18.72 12.80 -12.57
N PRO A 6 -17.81 11.87 -12.92
CA PRO A 6 -16.90 11.27 -11.95
C PRO A 6 -16.13 12.39 -11.22
N ALA A 7 -16.07 12.31 -9.89
CA ALA A 7 -15.30 13.25 -9.08
C ALA A 7 -13.83 13.23 -9.56
N ARG A 8 -13.36 14.36 -10.07
CA ARG A 8 -11.99 14.50 -10.55
C ARG A 8 -11.10 14.84 -9.37
N ILE A 9 -10.02 14.09 -9.20
CA ILE A 9 -8.98 14.42 -8.22
C ILE A 9 -7.96 15.33 -8.92
N ASP A 10 -7.76 16.52 -8.39
CA ASP A 10 -6.79 17.45 -8.95
C ASP A 10 -5.37 17.02 -8.59
N ALA A 11 -4.48 17.03 -9.57
CA ALA A 11 -3.06 16.83 -9.37
C ALA A 11 -2.47 18.05 -8.63
N ARG A 12 -1.95 17.81 -7.42
CA ARG A 12 -1.39 18.86 -6.54
C ARG A 12 0.07 18.63 -6.20
N PHE A 13 0.57 17.40 -6.43
CA PHE A 13 1.91 17.00 -6.03
C PHE A 13 2.68 16.45 -7.22
N GLN A 14 4.01 16.38 -7.06
CA GLN A 14 4.89 15.69 -7.98
C GLN A 14 5.15 14.29 -7.42
N PRO A 15 5.01 13.23 -8.24
CA PRO A 15 5.30 11.87 -7.80
C PRO A 15 6.81 11.70 -7.60
N PRO A 16 7.26 10.99 -6.55
CA PRO A 16 8.68 10.76 -6.32
C PRO A 16 9.29 9.69 -7.22
N ALA A 17 8.47 8.93 -7.93
CA ALA A 17 8.91 7.89 -8.86
C ALA A 17 8.46 8.21 -10.30
N ALA A 18 9.03 7.53 -11.28
CA ALA A 18 8.68 7.66 -12.69
C ALA A 18 8.19 6.32 -13.26
N GLY A 19 7.35 6.40 -14.30
CA GLY A 19 6.83 5.24 -15.00
C GLY A 19 5.84 4.42 -14.16
N ARG A 20 5.46 3.27 -14.70
CA ARG A 20 4.53 2.33 -14.05
C ARG A 20 5.14 1.74 -12.78
N GLN A 21 4.40 1.79 -11.70
CA GLN A 21 4.77 1.25 -10.39
C GLN A 21 3.74 0.21 -9.94
N GLU A 22 4.22 -0.94 -9.53
CA GLU A 22 3.40 -2.05 -9.06
C GLU A 22 3.67 -2.31 -7.58
N VAL A 23 2.62 -2.44 -6.78
CA VAL A 23 2.71 -2.66 -5.34
C VAL A 23 1.73 -3.74 -4.90
N LEU A 24 2.19 -4.63 -4.01
CA LEU A 24 1.35 -5.61 -3.34
C LEU A 24 1.36 -5.38 -1.84
N ILE A 25 0.19 -5.58 -1.21
CA ILE A 25 0.08 -5.71 0.24
C ILE A 25 -0.51 -7.09 0.54
N LEU A 26 0.27 -7.90 1.24
CA LEU A 26 -0.03 -9.29 1.59
C LEU A 26 -0.30 -9.38 3.09
N GLY A 27 -1.55 -9.59 3.45
CA GLY A 27 -1.97 -9.62 4.85
C GLY A 27 -3.07 -10.64 5.12
N SER A 28 -3.72 -10.47 6.24
CA SER A 28 -4.88 -11.25 6.68
C SER A 28 -6.08 -10.35 6.98
N ALA A 29 -7.23 -10.99 7.14
CA ALA A 29 -8.45 -10.30 7.55
C ALA A 29 -8.23 -9.51 8.86
N GLY A 30 -8.79 -8.30 8.92
CA GLY A 30 -8.65 -7.39 10.07
C GLY A 30 -7.44 -6.46 10.02
N GLN A 31 -6.50 -6.64 9.10
CA GLN A 31 -5.32 -5.77 8.92
C GLN A 31 -5.57 -4.54 8.02
N ARG A 32 -6.82 -4.27 7.63
CA ARG A 32 -7.22 -3.12 6.79
C ARG A 32 -6.45 -3.02 5.46
N ILE A 33 -6.11 -4.17 4.86
CA ILE A 33 -5.31 -4.26 3.63
C ILE A 33 -5.99 -3.54 2.48
N VAL A 34 -7.29 -3.79 2.26
CA VAL A 34 -8.08 -3.14 1.21
C VAL A 34 -8.08 -1.62 1.37
N THR A 35 -8.30 -1.14 2.59
CA THR A 35 -8.28 0.30 2.90
C THR A 35 -6.91 0.92 2.62
N ALA A 36 -5.83 0.23 2.96
CA ALA A 36 -4.48 0.70 2.67
C ALA A 36 -4.23 0.78 1.15
N GLY A 37 -4.70 -0.20 0.38
CA GLY A 37 -4.65 -0.17 -1.09
C GLY A 37 -5.40 1.02 -1.68
N GLU A 38 -6.62 1.31 -1.17
CA GLU A 38 -7.39 2.49 -1.58
C GLU A 38 -6.65 3.79 -1.29
N ILE A 39 -6.07 3.93 -0.10
CA ILE A 39 -5.31 5.12 0.31
C ILE A 39 -4.08 5.30 -0.59
N PHE A 40 -3.35 4.22 -0.90
CA PHE A 40 -2.20 4.27 -1.78
C PHE A 40 -2.57 4.74 -3.19
N CYS A 41 -3.65 4.21 -3.76
CA CYS A 41 -4.16 4.64 -5.05
C CYS A 41 -4.58 6.11 -5.04
N LEU A 42 -5.33 6.54 -4.02
CA LEU A 42 -5.70 7.96 -3.85
C LEU A 42 -4.47 8.86 -3.75
N ALA A 43 -3.43 8.44 -3.02
CA ALA A 43 -2.19 9.19 -2.92
C ALA A 43 -1.55 9.39 -4.30
N GLY A 44 -1.44 8.35 -5.13
CA GLY A 44 -0.95 8.44 -6.50
C GLY A 44 -1.81 9.38 -7.36
N MET A 45 -3.13 9.31 -7.23
CA MET A 45 -4.05 10.17 -7.99
C MET A 45 -3.88 11.66 -7.63
N THR A 46 -3.48 12.00 -6.39
CA THR A 46 -3.17 13.40 -6.02
C THR A 46 -1.94 13.97 -6.73
N ALA A 47 -1.13 13.10 -7.35
CA ALA A 47 -0.01 13.49 -8.21
C ALA A 47 -0.34 13.33 -9.72
N GLY A 48 -1.61 13.13 -10.06
CA GLY A 48 -2.07 13.01 -11.45
C GLY A 48 -1.85 11.64 -12.07
N TRP A 49 -1.49 10.62 -11.28
CA TRP A 49 -1.32 9.26 -11.78
C TRP A 49 -2.65 8.53 -11.94
N HIS A 50 -2.71 7.68 -12.95
CA HIS A 50 -3.73 6.66 -13.07
C HIS A 50 -3.47 5.55 -12.06
N ALA A 51 -4.54 5.02 -11.46
CA ALA A 51 -4.44 3.98 -10.45
C ALA A 51 -5.40 2.84 -10.73
N THR A 52 -4.96 1.62 -10.49
CA THR A 52 -5.84 0.45 -10.43
C THR A 52 -5.65 -0.29 -9.11
N LEU A 53 -6.73 -0.86 -8.62
CA LEU A 53 -6.76 -1.64 -7.38
C LEU A 53 -7.52 -2.92 -7.63
N LYS A 54 -6.88 -4.05 -7.33
CA LYS A 54 -7.49 -5.36 -7.33
C LYS A 54 -7.31 -5.99 -5.96
N ASN A 55 -8.39 -6.44 -5.36
CA ASN A 55 -8.39 -7.08 -4.06
C ASN A 55 -8.73 -8.57 -4.18
N ASP A 56 -8.05 -9.40 -3.38
CA ASP A 56 -8.27 -10.84 -3.29
C ASP A 56 -8.42 -11.22 -1.81
N TYR A 57 -9.62 -11.62 -1.44
CA TYR A 57 -9.96 -12.10 -0.10
C TYR A 57 -11.07 -13.15 -0.20
N PRO A 58 -11.12 -14.13 0.73
CA PRO A 58 -12.16 -15.14 0.72
C PRO A 58 -13.52 -14.55 1.12
N ILE A 59 -14.59 -15.21 0.70
CA ILE A 59 -15.97 -14.83 1.07
C ILE A 59 -16.21 -14.99 2.60
N THR A 60 -15.38 -15.75 3.27
CA THR A 60 -15.49 -16.02 4.72
C THR A 60 -15.17 -14.76 5.52
N VAL A 61 -16.12 -14.31 6.32
CA VAL A 61 -16.00 -13.08 7.11
C VAL A 61 -14.91 -13.22 8.18
N LEU A 62 -14.00 -12.23 8.25
CA LEU A 62 -12.96 -12.06 9.26
C LEU A 62 -11.90 -13.20 9.37
N ARG A 63 -11.71 -14.00 8.34
CA ARG A 63 -10.70 -15.07 8.32
C ARG A 63 -10.00 -15.17 6.95
N GLY A 64 -8.74 -15.60 6.97
CA GLY A 64 -7.95 -15.90 5.79
C GLY A 64 -7.16 -14.71 5.26
N HIS A 65 -6.62 -14.89 4.07
CA HIS A 65 -5.79 -13.89 3.41
C HIS A 65 -6.56 -12.62 3.04
N SER A 66 -5.85 -11.53 2.97
CA SER A 66 -6.30 -10.30 2.34
C SER A 66 -5.12 -9.73 1.54
N VAL A 67 -5.32 -9.58 0.24
CA VAL A 67 -4.28 -9.12 -0.69
C VAL A 67 -4.82 -7.94 -1.48
N SER A 68 -4.02 -6.88 -1.59
CA SER A 68 -4.28 -5.76 -2.50
C SER A 68 -3.13 -5.65 -3.51
N GLU A 69 -3.49 -5.61 -4.79
CA GLU A 69 -2.60 -5.41 -5.92
C GLU A 69 -2.89 -4.04 -6.51
N MET A 70 -1.91 -3.16 -6.53
CA MET A 70 -2.04 -1.79 -7.00
C MET A 70 -1.06 -1.51 -8.12
N VAL A 71 -1.54 -0.76 -9.12
CA VAL A 71 -0.70 -0.17 -10.16
C VAL A 71 -0.91 1.33 -10.17
N LEU A 72 0.18 2.09 -10.12
CA LEU A 72 0.21 3.52 -10.38
C LEU A 72 0.97 3.78 -11.68
N SER A 73 0.45 4.65 -12.54
CA SER A 73 1.09 4.95 -13.84
C SER A 73 0.79 6.38 -14.28
N PRO A 74 1.76 7.10 -14.89
CA PRO A 74 1.50 8.37 -15.54
C PRO A 74 0.56 8.23 -16.74
N GLU A 75 0.53 7.05 -17.37
CA GLU A 75 -0.33 6.73 -18.52
C GLU A 75 -1.51 5.87 -18.08
N PRO A 76 -2.62 5.84 -18.86
CA PRO A 76 -3.73 4.93 -18.61
C PRO A 76 -3.26 3.47 -18.46
N VAL A 77 -3.86 2.75 -17.51
CA VAL A 77 -3.49 1.37 -17.20
C VAL A 77 -4.36 0.41 -17.99
N ASP A 78 -3.82 -0.20 -19.04
CA ASP A 78 -4.53 -1.18 -19.86
C ASP A 78 -4.42 -2.61 -19.30
N TYR A 79 -3.32 -2.91 -18.60
CA TYR A 79 -3.06 -4.20 -17.98
C TYR A 79 -2.89 -4.06 -16.46
N THR A 80 -3.73 -4.75 -15.70
CA THR A 80 -3.77 -4.64 -14.22
C THR A 80 -2.98 -5.74 -13.51
N GLY A 81 -2.33 -6.64 -14.23
CA GLY A 81 -1.49 -7.69 -13.64
C GLY A 81 -0.23 -7.13 -13.00
N ILE A 82 0.25 -7.84 -11.99
CA ILE A 82 1.52 -7.53 -11.33
C ILE A 82 2.60 -8.44 -11.91
N GLU A 83 3.62 -7.84 -12.49
CA GLU A 83 4.73 -8.57 -13.12
C GLU A 83 6.06 -8.28 -12.43
N ARG A 84 6.32 -7.01 -12.11
CA ARG A 84 7.58 -6.53 -11.52
C ARG A 84 7.28 -5.54 -10.40
N PRO A 85 6.83 -6.02 -9.24
CA PRO A 85 6.48 -5.12 -8.15
C PRO A 85 7.71 -4.35 -7.66
N ALA A 86 7.57 -3.02 -7.57
CA ALA A 86 8.56 -2.17 -6.94
C ALA A 86 8.59 -2.40 -5.42
N VAL A 87 7.42 -2.70 -4.84
CA VAL A 87 7.26 -2.94 -3.41
C VAL A 87 6.29 -4.09 -3.15
N VAL A 88 6.67 -4.97 -2.23
CA VAL A 88 5.81 -6.00 -1.63
C VAL A 88 5.77 -5.78 -0.13
N VAL A 89 4.59 -5.61 0.43
CA VAL A 89 4.38 -5.49 1.88
C VAL A 89 3.83 -6.82 2.39
N ALA A 90 4.54 -7.49 3.30
CA ALA A 90 4.22 -8.82 3.83
C ALA A 90 3.89 -8.73 5.33
N LEU A 91 2.60 -8.77 5.68
CA LEU A 91 2.09 -8.53 7.03
C LEU A 91 1.48 -9.76 7.70
N ALA A 92 1.22 -10.84 6.94
CA ALA A 92 0.71 -12.10 7.47
C ALA A 92 1.09 -13.28 6.56
N ASP A 93 1.31 -14.44 7.17
CA ASP A 93 1.69 -15.67 6.47
C ASP A 93 0.63 -16.11 5.46
N GLU A 94 -0.66 -15.89 5.73
CA GLU A 94 -1.76 -16.22 4.82
C GLU A 94 -1.68 -15.42 3.51
N GLY A 95 -1.35 -14.12 3.60
CA GLY A 95 -1.15 -13.27 2.42
C GLY A 95 0.08 -13.69 1.62
N VAL A 96 1.20 -13.99 2.30
CA VAL A 96 2.43 -14.50 1.69
C VAL A 96 2.17 -15.83 0.99
N ALA A 97 1.51 -16.78 1.66
CA ALA A 97 1.17 -18.09 1.08
C ALA A 97 0.31 -17.94 -0.18
N ARG A 98 -0.63 -16.98 -0.19
CA ARG A 98 -1.51 -16.70 -1.34
C ARG A 98 -0.75 -16.25 -2.59
N ARG A 99 0.40 -15.61 -2.43
CA ARG A 99 1.26 -15.11 -3.53
C ARG A 99 2.66 -15.72 -3.52
N LYS A 100 2.81 -16.91 -2.95
CA LYS A 100 4.10 -17.59 -2.78
C LYS A 100 4.93 -17.67 -4.07
N THR A 101 4.31 -17.98 -5.19
CA THR A 101 4.99 -18.16 -6.48
C THR A 101 5.60 -16.85 -7.02
N LEU A 102 5.08 -15.69 -6.61
CA LEU A 102 5.60 -14.38 -7.01
C LEU A 102 7.05 -14.19 -6.54
N PHE A 103 7.37 -14.68 -5.34
CA PHE A 103 8.67 -14.40 -4.70
C PHE A 103 9.86 -14.92 -5.51
N ALA A 104 9.71 -16.04 -6.20
CA ALA A 104 10.79 -16.59 -7.05
C ALA A 104 11.23 -15.65 -8.18
N GLY A 105 10.37 -14.73 -8.60
CA GLY A 105 10.66 -13.74 -9.66
C GLY A 105 11.10 -12.38 -9.14
N LEU A 106 11.17 -12.16 -7.82
CA LEU A 106 11.55 -10.86 -7.27
C LEU A 106 13.06 -10.67 -7.33
N GLY A 107 13.48 -9.57 -7.94
CA GLY A 107 14.87 -9.15 -8.04
C GLY A 107 15.29 -8.13 -6.99
N PRO A 108 16.56 -7.73 -6.98
CA PRO A 108 17.12 -6.79 -5.98
C PRO A 108 16.51 -5.39 -6.04
N GLU A 109 15.86 -5.04 -7.14
CA GLU A 109 15.12 -3.78 -7.32
C GLU A 109 13.80 -3.73 -6.53
N THR A 110 13.24 -4.91 -6.19
CA THR A 110 12.02 -5.00 -5.38
C THR A 110 12.36 -4.82 -3.91
N LEU A 111 11.66 -3.91 -3.23
CA LEU A 111 11.67 -3.81 -1.77
C LEU A 111 10.56 -4.67 -1.19
N VAL A 112 10.91 -5.63 -0.33
CA VAL A 112 9.96 -6.36 0.50
C VAL A 112 9.99 -5.77 1.92
N ILE A 113 8.89 -5.15 2.35
CA ILE A 113 8.71 -4.71 3.74
C ILE A 113 7.93 -5.81 4.46
N LYS A 114 8.52 -6.45 5.45
CA LYS A 114 7.83 -7.50 6.21
C LYS A 114 7.66 -7.13 7.68
N ALA A 115 6.60 -7.61 8.29
CA ALA A 115 6.46 -7.58 9.74
C ALA A 115 7.39 -8.62 10.38
N ALA A 116 7.95 -8.27 11.55
CA ALA A 116 8.78 -9.20 12.31
C ALA A 116 8.04 -10.52 12.59
N GLY A 117 8.73 -11.62 12.38
CA GLY A 117 8.19 -12.97 12.55
C GLY A 117 7.46 -13.56 11.34
N ILE A 118 7.23 -12.80 10.27
CA ILE A 118 6.65 -13.33 9.02
C ILE A 118 7.73 -14.04 8.20
N GLY A 119 7.46 -15.29 7.80
CA GLY A 119 8.31 -16.07 6.91
C GLY A 119 8.15 -15.64 5.46
N LEU A 120 9.25 -15.50 4.72
CA LEU A 120 9.22 -15.21 3.28
C LEU A 120 9.75 -16.41 2.48
N PRO A 121 9.18 -16.70 1.30
CA PRO A 121 9.82 -17.58 0.33
C PRO A 121 11.16 -17.00 -0.13
N GLU A 122 12.04 -17.86 -0.65
CA GLU A 122 13.32 -17.43 -1.23
C GLU A 122 13.10 -16.45 -2.38
N SER A 123 13.90 -15.38 -2.38
CA SER A 123 13.91 -14.37 -3.45
C SER A 123 15.21 -13.58 -3.42
N ASN A 124 15.48 -12.82 -4.48
CA ASN A 124 16.62 -11.89 -4.54
C ASN A 124 16.23 -10.45 -4.13
N ALA A 125 15.03 -10.27 -3.58
CA ALA A 125 14.53 -8.96 -3.20
C ALA A 125 15.30 -8.36 -2.02
N THR A 126 15.35 -7.04 -1.98
CA THR A 126 15.83 -6.31 -0.79
C THR A 126 14.76 -6.38 0.29
N VAL A 127 15.11 -6.87 1.50
CA VAL A 127 14.16 -7.06 2.60
C VAL A 127 14.38 -6.03 3.70
N MET A 128 13.29 -5.37 4.10
CA MET A 128 13.22 -4.53 5.29
C MET A 128 12.26 -5.17 6.30
N GLU A 129 12.75 -5.54 7.47
CA GLU A 129 11.90 -6.04 8.56
C GLU A 129 11.52 -4.91 9.51
N ILE A 130 10.26 -4.85 9.90
CA ILE A 130 9.75 -3.87 10.87
C ILE A 130 9.10 -4.61 12.04
N ASP A 131 9.57 -4.34 13.25
CA ASP A 131 8.88 -4.76 14.47
C ASP A 131 7.85 -3.70 14.88
N PHE A 132 6.64 -3.85 14.36
CA PHE A 132 5.53 -2.95 14.68
C PHE A 132 5.10 -3.03 16.15
N ARG A 133 5.30 -4.19 16.80
CA ARG A 133 4.93 -4.37 18.22
C ARG A 133 5.87 -3.59 19.11
N ALA A 134 7.17 -3.66 18.85
CA ALA A 134 8.16 -2.83 19.55
C ALA A 134 7.89 -1.32 19.35
N ARG A 135 7.38 -0.92 18.18
CA ARG A 135 6.95 0.44 17.90
C ARG A 135 5.55 0.79 18.45
N LYS A 136 4.90 -0.13 19.18
CA LYS A 136 3.55 0.02 19.75
C LYS A 136 2.46 0.34 18.71
N ILE A 137 2.63 -0.13 17.48
CA ILE A 137 1.66 0.01 16.40
C ILE A 137 0.74 -1.22 16.40
N LYS A 138 -0.57 -0.99 16.46
CA LYS A 138 -1.58 -2.07 16.49
C LYS A 138 -1.67 -2.77 15.13
N THR A 139 -1.97 -4.06 15.13
CA THR A 139 -2.07 -4.89 13.92
C THR A 139 -2.93 -4.30 12.79
N PRO A 140 -4.12 -3.70 13.05
CA PRO A 140 -4.93 -3.08 12.00
C PRO A 140 -4.27 -1.86 11.32
N ASP A 141 -3.23 -1.31 11.92
CA ASP A 141 -2.56 -0.09 11.45
C ASP A 141 -1.21 -0.38 10.76
N TRP A 142 -0.79 -1.65 10.71
CA TRP A 142 0.50 -2.04 10.11
C TRP A 142 0.62 -1.67 8.63
N ALA A 143 -0.45 -1.89 7.85
CA ALA A 143 -0.46 -1.56 6.44
C ALA A 143 -0.28 -0.04 6.21
N LEU A 144 -0.99 0.80 6.98
CA LEU A 144 -0.82 2.25 6.91
C LEU A 144 0.59 2.68 7.37
N ALA A 145 1.14 2.03 8.40
CA ALA A 145 2.51 2.30 8.85
C ALA A 145 3.55 1.96 7.77
N CYS A 146 3.33 0.91 6.96
CA CYS A 146 4.17 0.63 5.79
C CYS A 146 4.06 1.72 4.72
N LEU A 147 2.86 2.21 4.44
CA LEU A 147 2.68 3.35 3.52
C LEU A 147 3.38 4.61 4.05
N ALA A 148 3.31 4.86 5.36
CA ALA A 148 4.02 5.96 6.00
C ALA A 148 5.56 5.81 5.89
N GLN A 149 6.08 4.59 6.03
CA GLN A 149 7.50 4.30 5.82
C GLN A 149 7.91 4.57 4.37
N LEU A 150 7.13 4.11 3.38
CA LEU A 150 7.39 4.41 1.97
C LEU A 150 7.36 5.91 1.68
N ALA A 151 6.41 6.62 2.28
CA ALA A 151 6.29 8.07 2.13
C ALA A 151 7.45 8.83 2.79
N ARG A 152 7.90 8.40 3.97
CA ARG A 152 9.09 8.92 4.65
C ARG A 152 10.33 8.79 3.77
N ASP A 153 10.51 7.63 3.14
CA ASP A 153 11.64 7.34 2.27
C ASP A 153 11.47 7.97 0.88
N ASN A 154 10.40 8.75 0.68
CA ASN A 154 9.99 9.36 -0.59
C ASN A 154 9.97 8.33 -1.74
N ARG A 155 9.51 7.11 -1.42
CA ARG A 155 9.46 5.98 -2.35
C ARG A 155 8.02 5.78 -2.84
N LEU A 156 7.78 5.99 -4.11
CA LEU A 156 6.50 5.90 -4.83
C LEU A 156 5.48 7.01 -4.47
N ILE A 157 5.36 7.36 -3.21
CA ILE A 157 4.48 8.42 -2.71
C ILE A 157 5.24 9.31 -1.71
N SER A 158 4.83 10.56 -1.57
CA SER A 158 5.34 11.48 -0.55
C SER A 158 4.41 11.53 0.68
N VAL A 159 4.91 12.09 1.78
CA VAL A 159 4.13 12.29 3.01
C VAL A 159 2.92 13.19 2.74
N GLN A 160 3.07 14.23 1.91
CA GLN A 160 1.98 15.12 1.55
C GLN A 160 0.90 14.41 0.74
N MET A 161 1.28 13.55 -0.22
CA MET A 161 0.35 12.73 -0.98
C MET A 161 -0.43 11.78 -0.07
N LEU A 162 0.24 11.12 0.87
CA LEU A 162 -0.38 10.20 1.82
C LEU A 162 -1.38 10.92 2.74
N LYS A 163 -0.99 12.06 3.31
CA LYS A 163 -1.88 12.86 4.17
C LYS A 163 -3.09 13.40 3.41
N ALA A 164 -2.92 13.85 2.17
CA ALA A 164 -4.03 14.28 1.33
C ALA A 164 -5.01 13.12 1.04
N ALA A 165 -4.50 11.93 0.73
CA ALA A 165 -5.33 10.75 0.52
C ALA A 165 -6.14 10.37 1.77
N LEU A 166 -5.53 10.44 2.96
CA LEU A 166 -6.22 10.18 4.23
C LEU A 166 -7.35 11.18 4.49
N ALA A 167 -7.10 12.48 4.25
CA ALA A 167 -8.10 13.53 4.38
C ALA A 167 -9.26 13.38 3.38
N MET A 168 -8.99 12.84 2.19
CA MET A 168 -10.02 12.56 1.18
C MET A 168 -10.85 11.32 1.52
N ARG A 169 -10.21 10.30 2.09
CA ARG A 169 -10.84 8.99 2.34
C ARG A 169 -11.70 8.96 3.60
N PHE A 170 -11.33 9.72 4.62
CA PHE A 170 -11.92 9.65 5.94
C PHE A 170 -12.56 10.96 6.39
N LYS A 171 -13.54 10.85 7.30
CA LYS A 171 -14.03 12.00 8.06
C LYS A 171 -12.91 12.53 8.96
N LYS A 172 -12.99 13.83 9.30
CA LYS A 172 -11.94 14.58 9.98
C LYS A 172 -11.30 13.82 11.17
N ASP A 173 -12.09 13.31 12.12
CA ASP A 173 -11.55 12.68 13.32
C ASP A 173 -10.76 11.40 13.03
N ILE A 174 -11.22 10.61 12.05
CA ILE A 174 -10.53 9.39 11.61
C ILE A 174 -9.27 9.76 10.82
N ALA A 175 -9.36 10.78 9.95
CA ALA A 175 -8.23 11.28 9.19
C ALA A 175 -7.13 11.82 10.12
N ASP A 176 -7.49 12.62 11.13
CA ASP A 176 -6.55 13.18 12.10
C ASP A 176 -5.82 12.08 12.88
N THR A 177 -6.55 11.02 13.29
CA THR A 177 -5.94 9.85 13.93
C THR A 177 -4.96 9.12 13.01
N ALA A 178 -5.34 8.89 11.77
CA ALA A 178 -4.50 8.22 10.78
C ALA A 178 -3.26 9.07 10.41
N ILE A 179 -3.41 10.37 10.28
CA ILE A 179 -2.31 11.32 10.06
C ILE A 179 -1.36 11.33 11.26
N GLY A 180 -1.88 11.25 12.48
CA GLY A 180 -1.05 11.11 13.68
C GLY A 180 -0.16 9.88 13.66
N LEU A 181 -0.66 8.73 13.16
CA LEU A 181 0.16 7.54 12.96
C LEU A 181 1.25 7.77 11.88
N VAL A 182 0.89 8.44 10.77
CA VAL A 182 1.89 8.79 9.74
C VAL A 182 2.98 9.65 10.34
N ASP A 183 2.64 10.68 11.13
CA ASP A 183 3.62 11.56 11.77
C ASP A 183 4.50 10.83 12.78
N GLN A 184 3.95 9.87 13.52
CA GLN A 184 4.71 9.00 14.41
C GLN A 184 5.77 8.18 13.65
N VAL A 185 5.41 7.60 12.50
CA VAL A 185 6.33 6.77 11.70
C VAL A 185 7.39 7.64 10.99
N VAL A 186 6.98 8.80 10.50
CA VAL A 186 7.89 9.73 9.79
C VAL A 186 8.90 10.37 10.74
N GLY A 187 8.51 10.64 11.98
CA GLY A 187 9.37 11.24 13.00
C GLY A 187 10.27 10.26 13.77
N ALA A 188 10.10 8.95 13.55
CA ALA A 188 10.90 7.90 14.18
C ALA A 188 12.11 7.53 13.30
#